data_7214d5b067aff42fbe60772e1e527b62
#
_entry.id   7214d5b067aff42fbe60772e1e527b62
#
_cell.length_a   1.000
_cell.length_b   1.000
_cell.length_c   1.000
_cell.angle_alpha   90.00
_cell.angle_beta   90.00
_cell.angle_gamma   90.00
#
_symmetry.space_group_name_H-M   'P 1'
#
loop_
_entity.id
_entity.type
_entity.pdbx_description
1 polymer ?
#
loop_
_entity_poly.entity_id
_entity_poly.type
_entity_poly.pdbx_seq_one_letter_code
_entity_poly.pdbx_strand_id
1 'polypeptide(L)'
;MNAWSATITSDGSARLYFNMSAVNWWIAGTNGNGNFAYFYNSNGKYAWSAHSVNYSGSQYYVVIPSGTWNGVILTRNNTSTAPSWDNKWNQTGDITLSSTSNYISKFSEGSTSVTWGTAVKQASTGKLTASSTNVFTAVNVTLTPSLSSNADVNAIKSTSYSVSPSSNAKISGNIFSASAEGTYTITATITYHPKGYTELTSTTTASAQITVQVPAEETHNVTISYKCDDKDVQESMTTSVGVKTVSEITAPDIKGHSFVSWTLGNGITIKSGSTTSLTIGIITKSTGTYSLTANYVQNSVYFVNTARWKTVNVYAWSDDDNRNSDWPGEALTATGEQIGGY
;
A
#
# COMPACT_ATOMS: atom_id res chain seq x y z
N MET A 1 11.91 54.88 -1.19
CA MET A 1 11.17 53.62 -1.45
C MET A 1 11.25 52.80 -0.18
N ASN A 2 10.12 52.62 0.51
CA ASN A 2 10.09 51.76 1.67
C ASN A 2 10.31 50.31 1.19
N ALA A 3 11.34 49.65 1.68
CA ALA A 3 11.57 48.24 1.41
C ALA A 3 10.43 47.45 2.08
N TRP A 4 9.53 46.92 1.29
CA TRP A 4 8.45 46.02 1.74
C TRP A 4 9.09 44.77 2.31
N SER A 5 8.99 44.54 3.62
CA SER A 5 9.68 43.42 4.31
C SER A 5 8.92 42.10 4.23
N ALA A 6 7.65 42.09 3.86
CA ALA A 6 6.84 40.92 3.79
C ALA A 6 5.89 40.94 2.60
N THR A 7 5.66 39.76 2.05
CA THR A 7 4.71 39.51 0.95
C THR A 7 3.77 38.39 1.35
N ILE A 8 2.47 38.64 1.31
CA ILE A 8 1.44 37.64 1.57
C ILE A 8 0.76 37.28 0.26
N THR A 9 0.79 36.01 -0.09
CA THR A 9 0.06 35.48 -1.23
C THR A 9 -1.20 34.77 -0.77
N SER A 10 -2.36 35.25 -1.19
CA SER A 10 -3.67 34.70 -0.85
C SER A 10 -4.36 34.14 -2.08
N ASP A 11 -5.05 33.03 -1.91
CA ASP A 11 -6.00 32.47 -2.86
C ASP A 11 -7.44 32.99 -2.66
N GLY A 12 -7.61 33.98 -1.77
CA GLY A 12 -8.91 34.49 -1.34
C GLY A 12 -9.43 33.83 -0.07
N SER A 13 -8.61 33.06 0.64
CA SER A 13 -8.99 32.39 1.90
C SER A 13 -8.07 32.73 3.09
N ALA A 14 -6.90 33.33 2.86
CA ALA A 14 -6.01 33.80 3.92
C ALA A 14 -6.73 34.86 4.78
N ARG A 15 -6.40 34.89 6.08
CA ARG A 15 -7.03 35.81 7.04
C ARG A 15 -6.01 36.71 7.70
N LEU A 16 -6.36 37.98 7.83
CA LEU A 16 -5.67 38.96 8.69
C LEU A 16 -6.54 39.24 9.90
N TYR A 17 -6.03 38.96 11.09
CA TYR A 17 -6.70 39.19 12.35
C TYR A 17 -6.26 40.54 12.94
N PHE A 18 -7.15 41.20 13.65
CA PHE A 18 -6.84 42.46 14.34
C PHE A 18 -7.72 42.68 15.57
N ASN A 19 -7.17 43.39 16.55
CA ASN A 19 -7.85 43.70 17.81
C ASN A 19 -8.39 45.13 17.80
N MET A 20 -9.69 45.28 17.96
CA MET A 20 -10.42 46.53 17.92
C MET A 20 -10.47 47.22 19.30
N SER A 21 -9.87 46.67 20.37
CA SER A 21 -10.02 47.23 21.74
C SER A 21 -9.53 48.68 21.88
N ALA A 22 -8.48 49.05 21.12
CA ALA A 22 -7.95 50.42 21.12
C ALA A 22 -8.78 51.43 20.29
N VAL A 23 -9.63 50.89 19.41
CA VAL A 23 -10.54 51.66 18.55
C VAL A 23 -11.96 51.08 18.64
N ASN A 24 -12.38 50.74 19.86
CA ASN A 24 -13.66 50.06 20.11
C ASN A 24 -14.89 50.81 19.54
N TRP A 25 -14.81 52.11 19.39
CA TRP A 25 -15.81 52.95 18.74
C TRP A 25 -15.95 52.69 17.25
N TRP A 26 -14.99 51.98 16.61
CA TRP A 26 -15.15 51.50 15.25
C TRP A 26 -16.15 50.32 15.17
N ILE A 27 -16.28 49.57 16.27
CA ILE A 27 -17.20 48.41 16.35
C ILE A 27 -18.65 48.88 16.51
N ALA A 28 -18.87 50.01 17.15
CA ALA A 28 -20.20 50.50 17.47
C ALA A 28 -21.00 50.79 16.21
N GLY A 29 -21.71 49.73 15.76
CA GLY A 29 -22.55 49.73 14.56
C GLY A 29 -23.92 50.36 14.81
N THR A 30 -23.99 51.67 14.86
CA THR A 30 -25.25 52.35 14.50
C THR A 30 -25.13 52.83 13.10
N ASN A 31 -26.14 52.53 12.27
CA ASN A 31 -26.29 52.97 10.88
C ASN A 31 -25.45 52.30 9.80
N GLY A 32 -25.26 50.96 9.90
CA GLY A 32 -24.73 50.19 8.79
C GLY A 32 -23.26 50.37 8.48
N ASN A 33 -22.47 50.85 9.46
CA ASN A 33 -21.02 50.92 9.29
C ASN A 33 -20.37 49.54 9.31
N GLY A 34 -19.25 49.45 8.59
CA GLY A 34 -18.45 48.24 8.52
C GLY A 34 -16.96 48.51 8.59
N ASN A 35 -16.21 47.52 9.06
CA ASN A 35 -14.77 47.53 9.06
C ASN A 35 -14.25 46.68 7.94
N PHE A 36 -13.34 47.23 7.15
CA PHE A 36 -12.75 46.62 5.97
C PHE A 36 -11.24 46.78 5.97
N ALA A 37 -10.58 46.14 5.05
CA ALA A 37 -9.18 46.31 4.78
C ALA A 37 -8.96 46.56 3.27
N TYR A 38 -8.17 47.58 2.99
CA TYR A 38 -7.69 47.88 1.66
C TYR A 38 -6.28 47.33 1.48
N PHE A 39 -6.13 46.29 0.71
CA PHE A 39 -4.85 45.64 0.41
C PHE A 39 -4.24 46.23 -0.84
N TYR A 40 -2.93 46.38 -0.86
CA TYR A 40 -2.19 46.91 -2.01
C TYR A 40 -0.76 46.34 -2.05
N ASN A 41 -0.11 46.47 -3.21
CA ASN A 41 1.26 46.00 -3.40
C ASN A 41 2.10 47.03 -4.19
N SER A 42 3.43 46.76 -4.22
CA SER A 42 4.40 47.60 -4.92
C SER A 42 4.18 47.72 -6.44
N ASN A 43 3.38 46.83 -7.02
CA ASN A 43 3.07 46.80 -8.47
C ASN A 43 1.78 47.58 -8.81
N GLY A 44 1.24 48.36 -7.87
CA GLY A 44 0.05 49.15 -8.07
C GLY A 44 -1.27 48.37 -8.09
N LYS A 45 -1.27 47.11 -7.74
CA LYS A 45 -2.51 46.33 -7.53
C LYS A 45 -3.11 46.66 -6.16
N TYR A 46 -4.43 46.67 -6.12
CA TYR A 46 -5.19 46.91 -4.90
C TYR A 46 -6.50 46.10 -4.91
N ALA A 47 -7.03 45.85 -3.73
CA ALA A 47 -8.35 45.23 -3.54
C ALA A 47 -8.91 45.51 -2.16
N TRP A 48 -10.22 45.70 -2.04
CA TRP A 48 -10.95 45.72 -0.82
C TRP A 48 -11.26 44.30 -0.31
N SER A 49 -11.16 44.10 1.01
CA SER A 49 -11.70 42.88 1.63
C SER A 49 -13.23 42.94 1.67
N ALA A 50 -13.85 41.79 1.95
CA ALA A 50 -15.21 41.78 2.48
C ALA A 50 -15.25 42.39 3.90
N HIS A 51 -16.46 42.63 4.41
CA HIS A 51 -16.68 43.12 5.79
C HIS A 51 -15.99 42.19 6.79
N SER A 52 -15.40 42.79 7.84
CA SER A 52 -14.74 42.04 8.89
C SER A 52 -15.74 41.15 9.65
N VAL A 53 -15.24 40.02 10.12
CA VAL A 53 -16.00 39.04 10.88
C VAL A 53 -15.46 39.03 12.33
N ASN A 54 -16.34 39.04 13.32
CA ASN A 54 -15.93 38.87 14.70
C ASN A 54 -15.37 37.44 14.92
N TYR A 55 -14.18 37.37 15.49
CA TYR A 55 -13.51 36.11 15.80
C TYR A 55 -13.71 35.69 17.25
N SER A 56 -13.40 36.59 18.18
CA SER A 56 -13.57 36.38 19.63
C SER A 56 -13.41 37.69 20.39
N GLY A 57 -14.41 38.09 21.16
CA GLY A 57 -14.36 39.35 21.92
C GLY A 57 -14.13 40.56 21.03
N SER A 58 -13.04 41.29 21.27
CA SER A 58 -12.62 42.45 20.45
C SER A 58 -11.75 42.08 19.24
N GLN A 59 -11.53 40.79 18.99
CA GLN A 59 -10.77 40.31 17.84
C GLN A 59 -11.66 40.08 16.65
N TYR A 60 -11.23 40.59 15.51
CA TYR A 60 -11.89 40.47 14.21
C TYR A 60 -10.90 39.94 13.19
N TYR A 61 -11.40 39.49 12.06
CA TYR A 61 -10.58 39.19 10.87
C TYR A 61 -11.24 39.69 9.62
N VAL A 62 -10.43 39.95 8.62
CA VAL A 62 -10.86 40.03 7.21
C VAL A 62 -10.26 38.90 6.39
N VAL A 63 -10.96 38.50 5.35
CA VAL A 63 -10.39 37.61 4.34
C VAL A 63 -9.54 38.46 3.40
N ILE A 64 -8.29 38.06 3.23
CA ILE A 64 -7.36 38.72 2.31
C ILE A 64 -7.76 38.35 0.89
N PRO A 65 -8.05 39.32 0.00
CA PRO A 65 -8.42 39.05 -1.38
C PRO A 65 -7.37 38.20 -2.11
N SER A 66 -7.78 37.48 -3.17
CA SER A 66 -6.85 36.72 -4.00
C SER A 66 -5.83 37.66 -4.64
N GLY A 67 -4.56 37.31 -4.52
CA GLY A 67 -3.44 38.11 -5.02
C GLY A 67 -2.23 38.08 -4.10
N THR A 68 -1.27 38.96 -4.40
CA THR A 68 -0.02 39.13 -3.65
C THR A 68 0.03 40.54 -3.09
N TRP A 69 0.19 40.65 -1.77
CA TRP A 69 0.02 41.89 -1.03
C TRP A 69 1.22 42.18 -0.14
N ASN A 70 1.57 43.49 -0.02
CA ASN A 70 2.65 43.95 0.84
C ASN A 70 2.14 44.91 1.94
N GLY A 71 1.04 45.61 1.66
CA GLY A 71 0.49 46.61 2.56
C GLY A 71 -1.02 46.46 2.75
N VAL A 72 -1.48 47.05 3.87
CA VAL A 72 -2.90 47.09 4.20
C VAL A 72 -3.23 48.40 4.92
N ILE A 73 -4.41 48.93 4.68
CA ILE A 73 -5.05 50.00 5.42
C ILE A 73 -6.33 49.44 6.03
N LEU A 74 -6.47 49.46 7.35
CA LEU A 74 -7.73 49.13 8.01
C LEU A 74 -8.64 50.37 7.98
N THR A 75 -9.93 50.17 7.68
CA THR A 75 -10.88 51.28 7.51
C THR A 75 -12.18 51.02 8.26
N ARG A 76 -12.84 52.11 8.64
CA ARG A 76 -14.23 52.15 9.07
C ARG A 76 -15.01 52.93 8.01
N ASN A 77 -16.02 52.36 7.41
CA ASN A 77 -16.84 52.92 6.39
C ASN A 77 -18.30 53.03 6.83
N ASN A 78 -19.07 53.93 6.24
CA ASN A 78 -20.51 54.13 6.52
C ASN A 78 -21.41 53.06 5.83
N THR A 79 -20.87 51.99 5.48
CA THR A 79 -21.53 50.84 4.81
C THR A 79 -21.03 49.53 5.34
N SER A 80 -21.79 48.47 5.25
CA SER A 80 -21.39 47.10 5.59
C SER A 80 -21.15 46.21 4.34
N THR A 81 -21.35 46.73 3.14
CA THR A 81 -21.33 45.88 1.90
C THR A 81 -20.40 46.35 0.81
N ALA A 82 -20.21 47.66 0.63
CA ALA A 82 -19.49 48.23 -0.53
C ALA A 82 -18.50 49.32 -0.10
N PRO A 83 -17.33 48.94 0.41
CA PRO A 83 -16.33 49.91 0.88
C PRO A 83 -15.78 50.73 -0.31
N SER A 84 -15.56 52.02 -0.08
CA SER A 84 -14.88 52.93 -0.99
C SER A 84 -14.17 54.01 -0.22
N TRP A 85 -13.32 54.78 -0.84
CA TRP A 85 -12.67 55.92 -0.22
C TRP A 85 -13.67 57.07 0.05
N ASP A 86 -14.74 57.18 -0.73
CA ASP A 86 -15.74 58.23 -0.54
C ASP A 86 -16.65 57.99 0.67
N ASN A 87 -16.87 56.74 1.01
CA ASN A 87 -17.71 56.39 2.17
C ASN A 87 -16.91 56.03 3.46
N LYS A 88 -15.60 56.22 3.43
CA LYS A 88 -14.71 56.01 4.56
C LYS A 88 -14.85 57.12 5.61
N TRP A 89 -15.04 56.72 6.85
CA TRP A 89 -15.02 57.66 8.00
C TRP A 89 -13.65 57.76 8.66
N ASN A 90 -13.00 56.60 8.87
CA ASN A 90 -11.74 56.50 9.60
C ASN A 90 -10.84 55.47 8.93
N GLN A 91 -9.54 55.60 9.13
CA GLN A 91 -8.54 54.65 8.64
C GLN A 91 -7.29 54.65 9.51
N THR A 92 -6.50 53.59 9.40
CA THR A 92 -5.07 53.58 9.77
C THR A 92 -4.26 54.29 8.68
N GLY A 93 -2.99 54.57 8.91
CA GLY A 93 -2.04 54.80 7.86
C GLY A 93 -1.67 53.48 7.14
N ASP A 94 -0.65 53.57 6.29
CA ASP A 94 -0.10 52.42 5.56
C ASP A 94 0.60 51.44 6.49
N ILE A 95 0.04 50.24 6.65
CA ILE A 95 0.60 49.16 7.47
C ILE A 95 1.34 48.20 6.53
N THR A 96 2.61 47.93 6.81
CA THR A 96 3.36 46.84 6.16
C THR A 96 2.91 45.52 6.73
N LEU A 97 2.53 44.56 5.87
CA LEU A 97 2.15 43.22 6.29
C LEU A 97 3.33 42.43 6.88
N SER A 98 3.06 41.54 7.80
CA SER A 98 4.04 40.65 8.44
C SER A 98 3.98 39.23 7.87
N SER A 99 5.13 38.63 7.59
CA SER A 99 5.21 37.20 7.21
C SER A 99 5.22 36.26 8.42
N THR A 100 5.52 36.82 9.61
CA THR A 100 5.68 36.03 10.85
C THR A 100 4.51 36.18 11.82
N SER A 101 3.51 37.02 11.51
CA SER A 101 2.26 37.13 12.25
C SER A 101 1.11 37.49 11.31
N ASN A 102 -0.03 36.90 11.52
CA ASN A 102 -1.30 37.25 10.88
C ASN A 102 -2.24 38.03 11.80
N TYR A 103 -1.71 38.59 12.92
CA TYR A 103 -2.50 39.25 13.95
C TYR A 103 -1.94 40.61 14.35
N ILE A 104 -2.70 41.66 14.11
CA ILE A 104 -2.43 43.00 14.64
C ILE A 104 -3.07 43.14 16.02
N SER A 105 -2.26 43.10 17.07
CA SER A 105 -2.73 43.14 18.45
C SER A 105 -3.09 44.56 18.94
N LYS A 106 -2.50 45.59 18.31
CA LYS A 106 -2.79 46.99 18.61
C LYS A 106 -2.56 47.85 17.37
N PHE A 107 -3.48 48.74 17.11
CA PHE A 107 -3.38 49.80 16.11
C PHE A 107 -4.17 51.03 16.56
N SER A 108 -3.97 52.16 15.89
CA SER A 108 -4.72 53.39 16.13
C SER A 108 -5.03 54.11 14.80
N GLU A 109 -6.04 54.96 14.83
CA GLU A 109 -6.41 55.80 13.69
C GLU A 109 -5.22 56.64 13.22
N GLY A 110 -5.04 56.77 11.91
CA GLY A 110 -3.99 57.55 11.25
C GLY A 110 -2.58 56.99 11.39
N SER A 111 -2.33 56.02 12.25
CA SER A 111 -1.00 55.46 12.48
C SER A 111 -0.59 54.44 11.44
N THR A 112 0.66 54.52 10.96
CA THR A 112 1.33 53.49 10.17
C THR A 112 1.98 52.41 11.03
N SER A 113 2.17 52.68 12.33
CA SER A 113 2.77 51.77 13.29
C SER A 113 1.71 50.91 13.96
N VAL A 114 1.92 49.62 13.95
CA VAL A 114 1.06 48.62 14.62
C VAL A 114 1.90 47.69 15.48
N THR A 115 1.27 47.08 16.50
CA THR A 115 1.89 45.99 17.23
C THR A 115 1.39 44.67 16.67
N TRP A 116 2.29 43.88 16.11
CA TRP A 116 2.02 42.51 15.71
C TRP A 116 2.00 41.62 16.97
N GLY A 117 0.96 40.87 17.15
CA GLY A 117 0.79 39.94 18.27
C GLY A 117 1.18 38.51 17.93
N THR A 118 0.95 37.58 18.86
CA THR A 118 1.10 36.16 18.63
C THR A 118 0.14 35.71 17.52
N ALA A 119 0.68 35.05 16.51
CA ALA A 119 -0.09 34.64 15.36
C ALA A 119 -1.27 33.70 15.74
N VAL A 120 -2.42 33.96 15.16
CA VAL A 120 -3.61 33.11 15.30
C VAL A 120 -3.45 31.89 14.38
N LYS A 121 -3.32 30.72 15.00
CA LYS A 121 -3.21 29.44 14.30
C LYS A 121 -4.49 28.64 14.50
N GLN A 122 -5.13 28.27 13.43
CA GLN A 122 -6.31 27.40 13.47
C GLN A 122 -5.88 25.94 13.62
N ALA A 123 -6.46 25.26 14.61
CA ALA A 123 -6.22 23.83 14.76
C ALA A 123 -6.81 23.03 13.58
N SER A 124 -6.06 22.06 13.09
CA SER A 124 -6.53 21.13 12.05
C SER A 124 -6.32 19.70 12.47
N THR A 125 -7.27 18.84 12.11
CA THR A 125 -7.17 17.39 12.27
C THR A 125 -6.59 16.79 11.00
N GLY A 126 -5.52 15.99 11.14
CA GLY A 126 -4.94 15.26 10.03
C GLY A 126 -5.81 14.07 9.62
N LYS A 127 -5.81 13.78 8.33
CA LYS A 127 -6.36 12.55 7.75
C LYS A 127 -5.34 11.96 6.80
N LEU A 128 -5.17 10.63 6.85
CA LEU A 128 -4.34 9.87 5.92
C LEU A 128 -5.21 8.85 5.19
N THR A 129 -5.21 8.91 3.87
CA THR A 129 -5.89 7.94 3.01
C THR A 129 -4.85 7.15 2.23
N ALA A 130 -5.02 5.82 2.19
CA ALA A 130 -4.25 4.93 1.34
C ALA A 130 -5.06 4.58 0.08
N SER A 131 -4.42 4.42 -1.06
CA SER A 131 -5.08 4.01 -2.31
C SER A 131 -5.69 2.61 -2.24
N SER A 132 -5.15 1.75 -1.35
CA SER A 132 -5.72 0.46 -0.97
C SER A 132 -5.28 0.12 0.46
N THR A 133 -6.14 -0.57 1.20
CA THR A 133 -5.85 -1.08 2.56
C THR A 133 -5.55 -2.57 2.58
N ASN A 134 -5.77 -3.29 1.48
CA ASN A 134 -5.43 -4.70 1.30
C ASN A 134 -4.69 -4.86 -0.01
N VAL A 135 -3.45 -5.33 0.05
CA VAL A 135 -2.58 -5.48 -1.13
C VAL A 135 -1.75 -6.75 -1.00
N PHE A 136 -1.15 -7.17 -2.11
CA PHE A 136 -0.12 -8.20 -2.09
C PHE A 136 1.27 -7.62 -1.84
N THR A 137 2.23 -8.48 -1.49
CA THR A 137 3.65 -8.12 -1.36
C THR A 137 4.16 -7.41 -2.62
N ALA A 138 5.06 -6.44 -2.43
CA ALA A 138 5.68 -5.63 -3.47
C ALA A 138 4.73 -4.71 -4.27
N VAL A 139 3.44 -4.63 -3.92
CA VAL A 139 2.51 -3.67 -4.51
C VAL A 139 2.70 -2.29 -3.88
N ASN A 140 2.74 -1.27 -4.71
CA ASN A 140 2.84 0.12 -4.27
C ASN A 140 1.47 0.68 -3.86
N VAL A 141 1.43 1.32 -2.69
CA VAL A 141 0.25 2.00 -2.16
C VAL A 141 0.53 3.49 -2.04
N THR A 142 -0.29 4.31 -2.68
CA THR A 142 -0.18 5.77 -2.59
C THR A 142 -0.84 6.27 -1.31
N LEU A 143 -0.13 7.12 -0.58
CA LEU A 143 -0.55 7.75 0.67
C LEU A 143 -0.95 9.20 0.37
N THR A 144 -2.15 9.59 0.76
CA THR A 144 -2.69 10.94 0.54
C THR A 144 -3.04 11.58 1.88
N PRO A 145 -2.19 12.51 2.38
CA PRO A 145 -2.49 13.28 3.56
C PRO A 145 -3.46 14.41 3.24
N SER A 146 -4.32 14.75 4.19
CA SER A 146 -5.22 15.91 4.10
C SER A 146 -5.52 16.48 5.48
N LEU A 147 -6.06 17.69 5.52
CA LEU A 147 -6.57 18.31 6.73
C LEU A 147 -8.09 18.18 6.71
N SER A 148 -8.70 17.66 7.79
CA SER A 148 -10.14 17.39 7.88
C SER A 148 -10.93 18.48 8.62
N SER A 149 -10.27 19.39 9.33
CA SER A 149 -10.90 20.56 9.93
C SER A 149 -10.08 21.81 9.67
N ASN A 150 -10.77 22.96 9.52
CA ASN A 150 -10.17 24.26 9.15
C ASN A 150 -9.28 24.21 7.88
N ALA A 151 -9.52 23.26 6.97
CA ALA A 151 -8.79 23.16 5.71
C ALA A 151 -9.07 24.33 4.75
N ASP A 152 -10.14 25.08 4.97
CA ASP A 152 -10.46 26.31 4.25
C ASP A 152 -9.49 27.46 4.60
N VAL A 153 -8.89 27.43 5.79
CA VAL A 153 -7.96 28.45 6.28
C VAL A 153 -6.52 27.95 6.45
N ASN A 154 -6.28 26.67 6.32
CA ASN A 154 -4.96 26.05 6.46
C ASN A 154 -4.52 25.35 5.17
N ALA A 155 -3.22 25.29 4.96
CA ALA A 155 -2.58 24.55 3.87
C ALA A 155 -1.47 23.63 4.39
N ILE A 156 -1.28 22.50 3.75
CA ILE A 156 -0.17 21.57 4.07
C ILE A 156 1.13 22.15 3.53
N LYS A 157 2.14 22.29 4.38
CA LYS A 157 3.51 22.68 4.00
C LYS A 157 4.34 21.45 3.63
N SER A 158 4.27 20.41 4.46
CA SER A 158 5.02 19.16 4.24
C SER A 158 4.40 18.01 5.00
N THR A 159 4.75 16.80 4.58
CA THR A 159 4.36 15.57 5.29
C THR A 159 5.58 14.65 5.37
N SER A 160 5.81 14.08 6.54
CA SER A 160 6.74 12.99 6.76
C SER A 160 5.97 11.73 7.19
N TYR A 161 6.54 10.56 6.90
CA TYR A 161 5.89 9.29 7.18
C TYR A 161 6.79 8.39 8.01
N SER A 162 6.16 7.58 8.86
CA SER A 162 6.77 6.44 9.52
C SER A 162 5.87 5.21 9.35
N VAL A 163 6.45 4.02 9.48
CA VAL A 163 5.72 2.74 9.38
C VAL A 163 6.11 1.82 10.53
N SER A 164 5.14 1.11 11.06
CA SER A 164 5.33 0.09 12.09
C SER A 164 4.52 -1.18 11.74
N PRO A 165 5.16 -2.36 11.75
CA PRO A 165 6.60 -2.62 11.87
C PRO A 165 7.39 -2.06 10.68
N SER A 166 8.65 -1.64 10.88
CA SER A 166 9.50 -1.09 9.82
C SER A 166 10.29 -2.15 9.05
N SER A 167 10.41 -3.37 9.61
CA SER A 167 11.03 -4.50 8.93
C SER A 167 10.21 -4.89 7.70
N ASN A 168 10.90 -5.15 6.58
CA ASN A 168 10.27 -5.52 5.31
C ASN A 168 9.31 -4.48 4.72
N ALA A 169 9.33 -3.24 5.23
CA ALA A 169 8.49 -2.14 4.77
C ALA A 169 9.34 -0.96 4.31
N LYS A 170 8.88 -0.26 3.29
CA LYS A 170 9.55 0.93 2.73
C LYS A 170 8.53 2.00 2.43
N ILE A 171 8.89 3.24 2.74
CA ILE A 171 8.18 4.43 2.25
C ILE A 171 9.17 5.29 1.45
N SER A 172 8.79 5.65 0.24
CA SER A 172 9.57 6.54 -0.64
C SER A 172 8.65 7.67 -1.13
N GLY A 173 8.92 8.88 -0.66
CA GLY A 173 7.97 9.99 -0.82
C GLY A 173 6.64 9.64 -0.15
N ASN A 174 5.58 9.55 -0.93
CA ASN A 174 4.26 9.15 -0.46
C ASN A 174 3.84 7.73 -0.93
N ILE A 175 4.80 6.88 -1.29
CA ILE A 175 4.54 5.51 -1.73
C ILE A 175 5.02 4.53 -0.66
N PHE A 176 4.11 3.72 -0.16
CA PHE A 176 4.38 2.58 0.72
C PHE A 176 4.46 1.29 -0.08
N SER A 177 5.35 0.39 0.31
CA SER A 177 5.39 -1.01 -0.13
C SER A 177 5.99 -1.91 0.95
N ALA A 178 5.63 -3.20 0.94
CA ALA A 178 6.22 -4.18 1.84
C ALA A 178 6.56 -5.49 1.09
N SER A 179 7.62 -6.15 1.53
CA SER A 179 8.10 -7.43 0.97
C SER A 179 7.66 -8.66 1.75
N ALA A 180 7.03 -8.48 2.92
CA ALA A 180 6.47 -9.56 3.73
C ALA A 180 5.01 -9.30 4.05
N GLU A 181 4.27 -10.37 4.30
CA GLU A 181 2.89 -10.29 4.79
C GLU A 181 2.82 -9.69 6.19
N GLY A 182 1.70 -9.09 6.52
CA GLY A 182 1.46 -8.48 7.82
C GLY A 182 0.56 -7.26 7.76
N THR A 183 0.26 -6.72 8.92
CA THR A 183 -0.46 -5.44 9.04
C THR A 183 0.52 -4.34 9.41
N TYR A 184 0.57 -3.32 8.59
CA TYR A 184 1.46 -2.17 8.72
C TYR A 184 0.65 -0.94 9.07
N THR A 185 1.05 -0.25 10.14
CA THR A 185 0.48 1.05 10.51
C THR A 185 1.39 2.15 9.99
N ILE A 186 0.88 2.95 9.08
CA ILE A 186 1.56 4.12 8.54
C ILE A 186 1.08 5.35 9.31
N THR A 187 2.02 6.14 9.83
CA THR A 187 1.72 7.42 10.50
C THR A 187 2.32 8.56 9.69
N ALA A 188 1.46 9.50 9.29
CA ALA A 188 1.83 10.74 8.66
C ALA A 188 1.93 11.84 9.72
N THR A 189 3.05 12.56 9.76
CA THR A 189 3.18 13.83 10.49
C THR A 189 3.03 14.96 9.48
N ILE A 190 1.92 15.68 9.57
CA ILE A 190 1.53 16.73 8.64
C ILE A 190 1.88 18.08 9.25
N THR A 191 2.82 18.79 8.64
CA THR A 191 3.12 20.19 8.96
C THR A 191 2.25 21.08 8.10
N TYR A 192 1.50 21.97 8.72
CA TYR A 192 0.59 22.88 8.04
C TYR A 192 0.75 24.31 8.53
N HIS A 193 0.19 25.26 7.81
CA HIS A 193 0.24 26.70 8.13
C HIS A 193 -1.09 27.37 7.74
N PRO A 194 -1.42 28.53 8.33
CA PRO A 194 -2.50 29.38 7.81
C PRO A 194 -2.20 29.77 6.36
N LYS A 195 -3.20 29.72 5.48
CA LYS A 195 -3.03 30.13 4.09
C LYS A 195 -2.46 31.53 4.00
N GLY A 196 -1.52 31.75 3.11
CA GLY A 196 -0.77 33.01 2.96
C GLY A 196 0.42 33.18 3.92
N TYR A 197 0.55 32.36 4.96
CA TYR A 197 1.57 32.55 6.02
C TYR A 197 2.41 31.29 6.22
N THR A 198 3.28 30.99 5.27
CA THR A 198 4.07 29.73 5.20
C THR A 198 5.01 29.51 6.38
N GLU A 199 5.36 30.57 7.12
CA GLU A 199 6.27 30.50 8.28
C GLU A 199 5.53 30.22 9.61
N LEU A 200 4.20 30.29 9.63
CA LEU A 200 3.39 30.07 10.84
C LEU A 200 2.98 28.61 10.99
N THR A 201 3.92 27.70 11.15
CA THR A 201 3.65 26.27 11.10
C THR A 201 3.04 25.71 12.39
N SER A 202 2.25 24.66 12.22
CA SER A 202 1.73 23.75 13.25
C SER A 202 1.83 22.31 12.73
N THR A 203 1.69 21.32 13.60
CA THR A 203 1.75 19.91 13.21
C THR A 203 0.53 19.14 13.70
N THR A 204 0.12 18.15 12.95
CA THR A 204 -0.88 17.14 13.35
C THR A 204 -0.46 15.78 12.81
N THR A 205 -0.99 14.70 13.38
CA THR A 205 -0.71 13.34 12.91
C THR A 205 -1.96 12.64 12.44
N ALA A 206 -1.79 11.71 11.52
CA ALA A 206 -2.84 10.81 11.06
C ALA A 206 -2.27 9.44 10.72
N SER A 207 -3.03 8.37 10.91
CA SER A 207 -2.57 7.01 10.65
C SER A 207 -3.54 6.27 9.73
N ALA A 208 -2.97 5.31 8.98
CA ALA A 208 -3.72 4.35 8.18
C ALA A 208 -3.10 2.95 8.37
N GLN A 209 -3.94 1.92 8.34
CA GLN A 209 -3.49 0.54 8.36
C GLN A 209 -3.58 -0.06 6.96
N ILE A 210 -2.56 -0.84 6.58
CA ILE A 210 -2.49 -1.58 5.33
C ILE A 210 -2.15 -3.02 5.65
N THR A 211 -3.01 -3.95 5.20
CA THR A 211 -2.78 -5.39 5.29
C THR A 211 -2.13 -5.87 4.00
N VAL A 212 -0.97 -6.48 4.13
CA VAL A 212 -0.20 -7.05 3.03
C VAL A 212 -0.29 -8.57 3.10
N GLN A 213 -0.59 -9.21 1.99
CA GLN A 213 -0.73 -10.66 1.86
C GLN A 213 0.28 -11.19 0.84
N VAL A 214 0.70 -12.43 1.01
CA VAL A 214 1.44 -13.15 -0.03
C VAL A 214 0.39 -13.71 -1.02
N PRO A 215 0.56 -13.53 -2.33
CA PRO A 215 -0.30 -14.19 -3.31
C PRO A 215 -0.31 -15.71 -3.07
N ALA A 216 -1.49 -16.33 -3.11
CA ALA A 216 -1.60 -17.78 -3.07
C ALA A 216 -0.73 -18.38 -4.19
N GLU A 217 -0.01 -19.48 -3.87
CA GLU A 217 0.75 -20.19 -4.88
C GLU A 217 -0.19 -20.82 -5.89
N GLU A 218 0.12 -20.67 -7.17
CA GLU A 218 -0.54 -21.39 -8.24
C GLU A 218 -0.20 -22.89 -8.12
N THR A 219 -1.21 -23.73 -8.09
CA THR A 219 -1.06 -25.19 -8.02
C THR A 219 -1.82 -25.85 -9.14
N HIS A 220 -1.34 -27.03 -9.57
CA HIS A 220 -2.00 -27.83 -10.56
C HIS A 220 -2.19 -29.25 -10.05
N ASN A 221 -3.30 -29.89 -10.42
CA ASN A 221 -3.54 -31.29 -10.15
C ASN A 221 -2.72 -32.16 -11.09
N VAL A 222 -1.81 -32.95 -10.53
CA VAL A 222 -0.99 -33.92 -11.26
C VAL A 222 -1.60 -35.30 -11.10
N THR A 223 -1.95 -35.93 -12.23
CA THR A 223 -2.40 -37.33 -12.25
C THR A 223 -1.19 -38.24 -12.37
N ILE A 224 -1.06 -39.16 -11.44
CA ILE A 224 0.03 -40.16 -11.36
C ILE A 224 -0.55 -41.52 -11.75
N SER A 225 -0.02 -42.09 -12.81
CA SER A 225 -0.35 -43.43 -13.28
C SER A 225 0.78 -44.41 -13.00
N TYR A 226 0.45 -45.68 -12.77
CA TYR A 226 1.40 -46.72 -12.44
C TYR A 226 1.29 -47.82 -13.48
N LYS A 227 2.32 -48.03 -14.33
CA LYS A 227 2.25 -48.88 -15.52
C LYS A 227 3.37 -49.89 -15.60
N CYS A 228 3.02 -51.08 -16.09
CA CYS A 228 3.93 -52.11 -16.58
C CYS A 228 3.46 -52.53 -17.97
N ASP A 229 4.33 -52.42 -19.00
CA ASP A 229 3.98 -52.74 -20.41
C ASP A 229 2.67 -52.05 -20.85
N ASP A 230 2.55 -50.75 -20.59
CA ASP A 230 1.38 -49.90 -20.86
C ASP A 230 0.07 -50.29 -20.14
N LYS A 231 0.09 -51.32 -19.31
CA LYS A 231 -1.06 -51.72 -18.48
C LYS A 231 -0.98 -51.11 -17.11
N ASP A 232 -2.12 -50.69 -16.58
CA ASP A 232 -2.19 -50.16 -15.20
C ASP A 232 -1.96 -51.33 -14.21
N VAL A 233 -1.01 -51.16 -13.30
CA VAL A 233 -0.68 -52.09 -12.22
C VAL A 233 -1.19 -51.65 -10.87
N GLN A 234 -1.64 -50.39 -10.80
CA GLN A 234 -2.29 -49.79 -9.64
C GLN A 234 -3.21 -48.66 -10.13
N GLU A 235 -4.24 -48.34 -9.35
CA GLU A 235 -5.11 -47.19 -9.64
C GLU A 235 -4.30 -45.89 -9.61
N SER A 236 -4.60 -45.01 -10.57
CA SER A 236 -3.98 -43.68 -10.61
C SER A 236 -4.41 -42.82 -9.43
N MET A 237 -3.52 -41.97 -8.98
CA MET A 237 -3.81 -40.97 -7.95
C MET A 237 -3.65 -39.55 -8.51
N THR A 238 -4.33 -38.59 -7.87
CA THR A 238 -4.17 -37.18 -8.18
C THR A 238 -3.65 -36.43 -6.96
N THR A 239 -2.63 -35.60 -7.15
CA THR A 239 -2.07 -34.75 -6.09
C THR A 239 -1.91 -33.32 -6.60
N SER A 240 -1.98 -32.33 -5.67
CA SER A 240 -1.75 -30.94 -6.00
C SER A 240 -0.25 -30.59 -5.89
N VAL A 241 0.31 -29.98 -6.91
CA VAL A 241 1.73 -29.63 -7.00
C VAL A 241 1.86 -28.14 -7.33
N GLY A 242 2.69 -27.42 -6.58
CA GLY A 242 2.94 -26.01 -6.74
C GLY A 242 3.79 -25.67 -7.97
N VAL A 243 3.68 -24.41 -8.41
CA VAL A 243 4.55 -23.85 -9.46
C VAL A 243 5.93 -23.48 -8.91
N LYS A 244 6.00 -23.15 -7.62
CA LYS A 244 7.24 -22.69 -6.95
C LYS A 244 7.71 -23.63 -5.84
N THR A 245 6.78 -24.21 -5.10
CA THR A 245 7.10 -25.12 -3.99
C THR A 245 7.27 -26.56 -4.51
N VAL A 246 8.41 -27.16 -4.18
CA VAL A 246 8.74 -28.53 -4.57
C VAL A 246 7.87 -29.51 -3.81
N SER A 247 7.18 -30.40 -4.52
CA SER A 247 6.44 -31.53 -3.96
C SER A 247 7.23 -32.81 -4.16
N GLU A 248 7.43 -33.60 -3.13
CA GLU A 248 8.08 -34.90 -3.22
C GLU A 248 7.06 -35.98 -3.57
N ILE A 249 7.39 -36.80 -4.58
CA ILE A 249 6.59 -37.91 -5.06
C ILE A 249 7.45 -39.17 -4.99
N THR A 250 6.95 -40.20 -4.33
CA THR A 250 7.60 -41.50 -4.23
C THR A 250 6.78 -42.56 -4.99
N ALA A 251 7.45 -43.36 -5.81
CA ALA A 251 6.83 -44.51 -6.43
C ALA A 251 6.49 -45.56 -5.37
N PRO A 252 5.23 -46.02 -5.28
CA PRO A 252 4.85 -47.03 -4.30
C PRO A 252 5.51 -48.39 -4.59
N ASP A 253 5.65 -49.18 -3.54
CA ASP A 253 5.98 -50.61 -3.71
C ASP A 253 4.75 -51.35 -4.25
N ILE A 254 4.88 -51.99 -5.40
CA ILE A 254 3.80 -52.75 -6.05
C ILE A 254 4.21 -54.23 -6.10
N LYS A 255 3.42 -55.07 -5.44
CA LYS A 255 3.71 -56.51 -5.34
C LYS A 255 3.97 -57.13 -6.72
N GLY A 256 5.10 -57.81 -6.84
CA GLY A 256 5.50 -58.49 -8.07
C GLY A 256 6.07 -57.57 -9.15
N HIS A 257 6.30 -56.29 -8.87
CA HIS A 257 6.84 -55.34 -9.82
C HIS A 257 7.99 -54.53 -9.20
N SER A 258 8.94 -54.15 -10.00
CA SER A 258 10.04 -53.25 -9.61
C SER A 258 9.92 -51.93 -10.36
N PHE A 259 10.04 -50.81 -9.62
CA PHE A 259 10.08 -49.49 -10.21
C PHE A 259 11.29 -49.31 -11.14
N VAL A 260 11.08 -48.71 -12.30
CA VAL A 260 12.12 -48.47 -13.30
C VAL A 260 12.38 -46.97 -13.48
N SER A 261 11.31 -46.22 -13.77
CA SER A 261 11.49 -44.79 -14.10
C SER A 261 10.18 -44.01 -14.04
N TRP A 262 10.33 -42.68 -14.05
CA TRP A 262 9.26 -41.73 -14.23
C TRP A 262 9.20 -41.22 -15.66
N THR A 263 8.00 -41.16 -16.24
CA THR A 263 7.70 -40.40 -17.46
C THR A 263 6.91 -39.17 -17.10
N LEU A 264 7.36 -38.00 -17.55
CA LEU A 264 6.78 -36.71 -17.17
C LEU A 264 6.02 -36.09 -18.35
N GLY A 265 4.85 -35.54 -18.07
CA GLY A 265 4.18 -34.56 -18.94
C GLY A 265 4.98 -33.28 -19.08
N ASN A 266 4.78 -32.54 -20.16
CA ASN A 266 5.55 -31.33 -20.45
C ASN A 266 5.32 -30.18 -19.44
N GLY A 267 4.29 -30.27 -18.61
CA GLY A 267 3.98 -29.33 -17.52
C GLY A 267 4.73 -29.59 -16.22
N ILE A 268 5.56 -30.64 -16.14
CA ILE A 268 6.28 -31.05 -14.92
C ILE A 268 7.78 -30.82 -15.08
N THR A 269 8.42 -30.39 -14.01
CA THR A 269 9.89 -30.24 -13.93
C THR A 269 10.41 -30.88 -12.66
N ILE A 270 11.42 -31.74 -12.78
CA ILE A 270 12.14 -32.32 -11.62
C ILE A 270 13.09 -31.26 -11.05
N LYS A 271 13.06 -31.10 -9.74
CA LYS A 271 13.93 -30.21 -8.95
C LYS A 271 14.92 -30.99 -8.08
N SER A 272 14.57 -32.20 -7.67
CA SER A 272 15.46 -33.11 -6.94
C SER A 272 15.25 -34.55 -7.41
N GLY A 273 16.31 -35.35 -7.39
CA GLY A 273 16.33 -36.70 -7.96
C GLY A 273 16.46 -36.68 -9.48
N SER A 274 16.15 -37.81 -10.11
CA SER A 274 16.16 -38.04 -11.55
C SER A 274 14.95 -38.91 -11.96
N THR A 275 14.74 -39.08 -13.23
CA THR A 275 13.65 -39.99 -13.76
C THR A 275 13.79 -41.43 -13.26
N THR A 276 14.98 -41.86 -12.80
CA THR A 276 15.22 -43.22 -12.29
C THR A 276 15.26 -43.29 -10.77
N SER A 277 15.09 -42.16 -10.08
CA SER A 277 14.99 -42.12 -8.61
C SER A 277 13.62 -42.53 -8.14
N LEU A 278 13.54 -43.38 -7.10
CA LEU A 278 12.28 -43.84 -6.52
C LEU A 278 11.47 -42.63 -5.99
N THR A 279 12.13 -41.65 -5.39
CA THR A 279 11.54 -40.38 -4.96
C THR A 279 12.09 -39.24 -5.80
N ILE A 280 11.20 -38.39 -6.30
CA ILE A 280 11.54 -37.17 -7.06
C ILE A 280 10.84 -35.98 -6.42
N GLY A 281 11.52 -34.84 -6.41
CA GLY A 281 10.93 -33.55 -6.08
C GLY A 281 10.53 -32.83 -7.38
N ILE A 282 9.28 -32.47 -7.53
CA ILE A 282 8.75 -31.85 -8.74
C ILE A 282 8.06 -30.51 -8.46
N ILE A 283 8.02 -29.69 -9.51
CA ILE A 283 7.14 -28.52 -9.61
C ILE A 283 6.35 -28.60 -10.92
N THR A 284 5.23 -27.89 -10.99
CA THR A 284 4.50 -27.67 -12.24
C THR A 284 4.90 -26.36 -12.90
N LYS A 285 4.73 -26.25 -14.23
CA LYS A 285 4.78 -24.99 -14.99
C LYS A 285 3.38 -24.39 -15.00
N SER A 286 3.27 -23.10 -15.32
CA SER A 286 1.96 -22.41 -15.45
C SER A 286 1.11 -22.97 -16.60
N THR A 287 1.71 -23.68 -17.56
CA THR A 287 1.01 -24.34 -18.68
C THR A 287 1.66 -25.68 -18.98
N GLY A 288 0.86 -26.66 -19.38
CA GLY A 288 1.36 -27.97 -19.82
C GLY A 288 0.43 -29.10 -19.51
N THR A 289 0.96 -30.32 -19.65
CA THR A 289 0.30 -31.56 -19.30
C THR A 289 0.76 -32.01 -17.92
N TYR A 290 -0.16 -32.07 -16.96
CA TYR A 290 0.14 -32.41 -15.59
C TYR A 290 -0.08 -33.90 -15.33
N SER A 291 0.70 -34.72 -16.02
CA SER A 291 0.70 -36.19 -15.90
C SER A 291 2.08 -36.68 -15.52
N LEU A 292 2.12 -37.70 -14.66
CA LEU A 292 3.34 -38.37 -14.22
C LEU A 292 3.05 -39.89 -14.30
N THR A 293 3.93 -40.63 -14.91
CA THR A 293 3.78 -42.10 -14.99
C THR A 293 4.97 -42.74 -14.32
N ALA A 294 4.70 -43.55 -13.31
CA ALA A 294 5.67 -44.48 -12.74
C ALA A 294 5.67 -45.76 -13.54
N ASN A 295 6.80 -46.05 -14.17
CA ASN A 295 6.96 -47.23 -15.00
C ASN A 295 7.57 -48.37 -14.16
N TYR A 296 7.00 -49.53 -14.27
CA TYR A 296 7.40 -50.72 -13.56
C TYR A 296 7.74 -51.84 -14.55
N VAL A 297 8.51 -52.78 -14.10
CA VAL A 297 8.76 -54.06 -14.76
C VAL A 297 8.25 -55.19 -13.87
N GLN A 298 7.63 -56.19 -14.47
CA GLN A 298 7.22 -57.37 -13.72
C GLN A 298 8.45 -58.15 -13.24
N ASN A 299 8.48 -58.51 -11.98
CA ASN A 299 9.52 -59.35 -11.42
C ASN A 299 9.29 -60.78 -11.93
N SER A 300 10.19 -61.26 -12.76
CA SER A 300 10.10 -62.61 -13.36
C SER A 300 11.31 -63.40 -13.00
N VAL A 301 11.10 -64.66 -12.67
CA VAL A 301 12.15 -65.67 -12.47
C VAL A 301 12.00 -66.71 -13.57
N TYR A 302 13.04 -66.89 -14.36
CA TYR A 302 13.05 -67.86 -15.44
C TYR A 302 13.79 -69.12 -15.00
N PHE A 303 13.21 -70.26 -15.28
CA PHE A 303 13.81 -71.56 -15.09
C PHE A 303 14.08 -72.20 -16.43
N VAL A 304 15.34 -72.56 -16.68
CA VAL A 304 15.72 -73.29 -17.91
C VAL A 304 15.58 -74.76 -17.64
N ASN A 305 14.59 -75.41 -18.25
CA ASN A 305 14.28 -76.82 -18.06
C ASN A 305 15.20 -77.72 -18.94
N THR A 306 16.48 -77.78 -18.66
CA THR A 306 17.45 -78.57 -19.38
C THR A 306 17.19 -80.11 -19.25
N ALA A 307 16.57 -80.48 -18.13
CA ALA A 307 16.21 -81.89 -17.82
C ALA A 307 14.93 -82.36 -18.57
N ARG A 308 14.26 -81.48 -19.33
CA ARG A 308 13.03 -81.71 -20.07
C ARG A 308 11.90 -82.32 -19.20
N TRP A 309 11.78 -81.85 -17.94
CA TRP A 309 10.67 -82.25 -17.12
C TRP A 309 9.33 -81.82 -17.72
N LYS A 310 8.32 -82.69 -17.58
CA LYS A 310 6.97 -82.44 -18.17
C LYS A 310 6.24 -81.34 -17.39
N THR A 311 6.50 -81.24 -16.08
CA THR A 311 5.93 -80.26 -15.22
C THR A 311 7.03 -79.70 -14.33
N VAL A 312 7.13 -78.39 -14.23
CA VAL A 312 8.03 -77.64 -13.32
C VAL A 312 7.15 -76.70 -12.49
N ASN A 313 7.28 -76.84 -11.16
CA ASN A 313 6.61 -75.93 -10.27
C ASN A 313 7.65 -75.08 -9.57
N VAL A 314 7.26 -73.82 -9.26
CA VAL A 314 8.07 -72.92 -8.45
C VAL A 314 7.37 -72.69 -7.13
N TYR A 315 8.09 -72.88 -6.07
CA TYR A 315 7.67 -72.55 -4.70
C TYR A 315 8.57 -71.43 -4.23
N ALA A 316 7.99 -70.26 -4.02
CA ALA A 316 8.71 -69.07 -3.52
C ALA A 316 8.10 -68.65 -2.20
N TRP A 317 8.95 -68.23 -1.27
CA TRP A 317 8.54 -67.79 0.06
C TRP A 317 9.45 -66.64 0.56
N SER A 318 8.95 -65.84 1.49
CA SER A 318 9.72 -64.90 2.26
C SER A 318 9.80 -65.36 3.73
N ASP A 319 10.61 -64.68 4.51
CA ASP A 319 10.83 -64.98 5.96
C ASP A 319 9.55 -64.87 6.81
N ASP A 320 8.47 -64.31 6.25
CA ASP A 320 7.23 -63.98 6.97
C ASP A 320 6.05 -64.92 6.63
N ASP A 321 6.27 -66.18 6.33
CA ASP A 321 5.22 -67.12 5.87
C ASP A 321 4.48 -66.73 4.59
N ASN A 322 4.92 -65.68 3.89
CA ASN A 322 4.38 -65.30 2.60
C ASN A 322 4.95 -66.21 1.53
N ARG A 323 4.09 -67.04 0.94
CA ARG A 323 4.40 -67.95 -0.15
C ARG A 323 3.50 -67.70 -1.38
N ASN A 324 4.00 -68.03 -2.56
CA ASN A 324 3.24 -67.84 -3.77
C ASN A 324 2.03 -68.82 -3.87
N SER A 325 2.15 -70.01 -3.32
CA SER A 325 1.09 -71.02 -3.28
C SER A 325 1.43 -72.08 -2.26
N ASP A 326 0.52 -73.07 -2.04
CA ASP A 326 0.85 -74.25 -1.26
C ASP A 326 1.84 -75.16 -1.99
N TRP A 327 2.58 -75.99 -1.23
CA TRP A 327 3.47 -76.95 -1.83
C TRP A 327 2.74 -77.89 -2.77
N PRO A 328 3.25 -78.24 -4.01
CA PRO A 328 4.62 -78.03 -4.51
C PRO A 328 4.84 -76.69 -5.24
N GLY A 329 4.04 -75.67 -5.04
CA GLY A 329 4.18 -74.41 -5.71
C GLY A 329 3.33 -74.26 -6.97
N GLU A 330 3.48 -73.17 -7.68
CA GLU A 330 2.77 -72.89 -8.94
C GLU A 330 3.46 -73.58 -10.12
N ALA A 331 2.68 -74.18 -11.00
CA ALA A 331 3.18 -74.77 -12.24
C ALA A 331 3.67 -73.67 -13.19
N LEU A 332 4.90 -73.80 -13.66
CA LEU A 332 5.46 -72.87 -14.64
C LEU A 332 4.92 -73.17 -16.02
N THR A 333 4.56 -72.12 -16.73
CA THR A 333 4.19 -72.18 -18.13
C THR A 333 5.42 -71.92 -19.01
N ALA A 334 5.67 -72.80 -20.03
CA ALA A 334 6.77 -72.56 -20.93
C ALA A 334 6.54 -71.31 -21.78
N THR A 335 7.47 -70.38 -21.78
CA THR A 335 7.40 -69.13 -22.57
C THR A 335 7.81 -69.35 -24.03
N GLY A 336 8.51 -70.44 -24.31
CA GLY A 336 9.11 -70.68 -25.59
C GLY A 336 10.39 -69.93 -25.89
N GLU A 337 10.83 -69.09 -24.94
CA GLU A 337 12.07 -68.34 -25.07
C GLU A 337 13.29 -69.20 -24.75
N GLN A 338 14.35 -69.04 -25.56
CA GLN A 338 15.65 -69.66 -25.30
C GLN A 338 16.57 -68.66 -24.57
N ILE A 339 17.02 -69.00 -23.37
CA ILE A 339 17.95 -68.22 -22.60
C ILE A 339 19.33 -68.91 -22.62
N GLY A 340 20.34 -68.18 -23.14
CA GLY A 340 21.70 -68.70 -23.23
C GLY A 340 21.88 -69.88 -24.21
N GLY A 341 21.00 -69.98 -25.20
CA GLY A 341 21.08 -71.06 -26.23
C GLY A 341 20.45 -72.41 -25.82
N TYR A 342 19.68 -72.37 -24.74
CA TYR A 342 18.95 -73.59 -24.24
C TYR A 342 17.44 -73.36 -24.35
#